data_6a0d97f907e427ca3f7eb7bccd115c5b
#
_entry.id   6a0d97f907e427ca3f7eb7bccd115c5b
#
_cell.length_a   1.000
_cell.length_b   1.000
_cell.length_c   1.000
_cell.angle_alpha   90.00
_cell.angle_beta   90.00
_cell.angle_gamma   90.00
#
_symmetry.space_group_name_H-M   'P 1'
#
loop_
_entity.id
_entity.type
_entity.pdbx_description
1 polymer ?
#
loop_
_entity_poly.entity_id
_entity_poly.type
_entity_poly.pdbx_seq_one_letter_code
_entity_poly.pdbx_strand_id
1 'polypeptide(L)' 'MTPSEFARSELSGFLEKVDAGNMDKAAIIRALLDATAEALVEITSVEDAQNELSFIANNISGDEDYSFMRP' A
#
# COMPACT_ATOMS: atom_id res chain seq x y z
N MET A 1 -11.55 -15.92 -5.24
CA MET A 1 -10.58 -14.79 -5.20
C MET A 1 -10.20 -14.48 -3.78
N THR A 2 -8.92 -14.39 -3.53
CA THR A 2 -8.43 -14.07 -2.18
C THR A 2 -8.48 -12.57 -1.95
N PRO A 3 -8.46 -12.14 -0.68
CA PRO A 3 -8.39 -10.69 -0.39
C PRO A 3 -7.22 -10.01 -1.08
N SER A 4 -6.07 -10.68 -1.14
CA SER A 4 -4.89 -10.12 -1.79
C SER A 4 -5.11 -9.94 -3.29
N GLU A 5 -5.70 -10.94 -3.94
CA GLU A 5 -5.99 -10.86 -5.37
C GLU A 5 -6.98 -9.74 -5.68
N PHE A 6 -8.01 -9.64 -4.85
CA PHE A 6 -9.01 -8.59 -5.03
C PHE A 6 -8.36 -7.21 -4.89
N ALA A 7 -7.56 -7.03 -3.84
CA ALA A 7 -6.93 -5.74 -3.59
C ALA A 7 -5.99 -5.35 -4.73
N ARG A 8 -5.21 -6.30 -5.23
CA ARG A 8 -4.27 -6.02 -6.33
C ARG A 8 -5.00 -5.68 -7.60
N SER A 9 -6.11 -6.36 -7.86
CA SER A 9 -6.93 -6.08 -9.03
C SER A 9 -7.51 -4.67 -8.97
N GLU A 10 -8.02 -4.29 -7.80
CA GLU A 10 -8.58 -2.95 -7.63
C GLU A 10 -7.51 -1.88 -7.74
N LEU A 11 -6.33 -2.13 -7.18
CA LEU A 11 -5.23 -1.19 -7.25
C LEU A 11 -4.79 -0.98 -8.70
N SER A 12 -4.76 -2.05 -9.48
CA SER A 12 -4.38 -1.96 -10.88
C SER A 12 -5.30 -1.01 -11.65
N GLY A 13 -6.61 -1.16 -11.44
CA GLY A 13 -7.58 -0.27 -12.07
C GLY A 13 -7.44 1.18 -11.60
N PHE A 14 -7.15 1.33 -10.30
CA PHE A 14 -6.93 2.66 -9.72
C PHE A 14 -5.73 3.35 -10.38
N LEU A 15 -4.63 2.60 -10.56
CA LEU A 15 -3.43 3.16 -11.17
C LEU A 15 -3.64 3.53 -12.63
N GLU A 16 -4.49 2.78 -13.34
CA GLU A 16 -4.84 3.14 -14.71
C GLU A 16 -5.55 4.49 -14.75
N LYS A 17 -6.43 4.75 -13.77
CA LYS A 17 -7.12 6.04 -13.70
C LYS A 17 -6.14 7.17 -13.40
N VAL A 18 -5.17 6.92 -12.54
CA VAL A 18 -4.15 7.91 -12.21
C VAL A 18 -3.35 8.27 -13.46
N ASP A 19 -2.96 7.25 -14.24
CA ASP A 19 -2.24 7.49 -15.49
C ASP A 19 -3.09 8.27 -16.49
N ALA A 20 -4.34 7.89 -16.63
CA ALA A 20 -5.24 8.56 -17.58
C ALA A 20 -5.44 10.02 -17.20
N GLY A 21 -5.43 10.32 -15.90
CA GLY A 21 -5.58 11.68 -15.41
C GLY A 21 -4.30 12.48 -15.40
N ASN A 22 -3.19 11.84 -15.75
CA ASN A 22 -1.89 12.48 -15.80
C ASN A 22 -1.50 13.07 -14.44
N MET A 23 -1.81 12.33 -13.36
CA MET A 23 -1.53 12.76 -12.01
C MET A 23 -0.21 12.19 -11.51
N ASP A 24 0.30 12.78 -10.42
CA ASP A 24 1.53 12.31 -9.80
C ASP A 24 1.25 10.99 -9.06
N LYS A 25 1.71 9.89 -9.62
CA LYS A 25 1.44 8.57 -9.07
C LYS A 25 1.94 8.42 -7.63
N ALA A 26 3.16 8.90 -7.37
CA ALA A 26 3.73 8.74 -6.04
C ALA A 26 2.91 9.49 -4.99
N ALA A 27 2.48 10.71 -5.32
CA ALA A 27 1.68 11.50 -4.39
C ALA A 27 0.33 10.84 -4.14
N ILE A 28 -0.29 10.31 -5.20
CA ILE A 28 -1.58 9.65 -5.08
C ILE A 28 -1.46 8.37 -4.24
N ILE A 29 -0.41 7.59 -4.47
CA ILE A 29 -0.23 6.35 -3.71
C ILE A 29 0.05 6.65 -2.23
N ARG A 30 0.82 7.70 -1.93
CA ARG A 30 1.04 8.09 -0.55
C ARG A 30 -0.25 8.48 0.14
N ALA A 31 -1.10 9.24 -0.56
CA ALA A 31 -2.40 9.60 -0.03
C ALA A 31 -3.28 8.37 0.19
N LEU A 32 -3.21 7.41 -0.72
CA LEU A 32 -3.96 6.18 -0.60
C LEU A 32 -3.48 5.36 0.61
N LEU A 33 -2.18 5.30 0.82
CA LEU A 33 -1.63 4.62 2.00
C LEU A 33 -2.18 5.22 3.29
N ASP A 34 -2.20 6.54 3.36
CA ASP A 34 -2.70 7.23 4.52
C ASP A 34 -4.18 6.93 4.74
N ALA A 35 -4.97 7.01 3.67
CA ALA A 35 -6.40 6.76 3.74
C ALA A 35 -6.69 5.31 4.14
N THR A 36 -5.94 4.36 3.58
CA THR A 36 -6.18 2.96 3.91
C THR A 36 -5.73 2.64 5.33
N ALA A 37 -4.67 3.29 5.82
CA ALA A 37 -4.26 3.13 7.20
C ALA A 37 -5.35 3.61 8.16
N GLU A 38 -5.96 4.74 7.86
CA GLU A 38 -7.06 5.26 8.66
C GLU A 38 -8.25 4.30 8.66
N ALA A 39 -8.56 3.76 7.49
CA ALA A 39 -9.64 2.79 7.38
C ALA A 39 -9.36 1.55 8.21
N LEU A 40 -8.10 1.10 8.20
CA LEU A 40 -7.73 -0.07 8.97
C LEU A 40 -7.89 0.18 10.47
N VAL A 41 -7.53 1.37 10.93
CA VAL A 41 -7.72 1.75 12.33
C VAL A 41 -9.20 1.67 12.72
N GLU A 42 -10.07 2.17 11.85
CA GLU A 42 -11.50 2.18 12.14
C GLU A 42 -12.09 0.77 12.15
N ILE A 43 -11.60 -0.09 11.27
CA ILE A 43 -12.13 -1.46 11.16
C ILE A 43 -11.57 -2.35 12.28
N THR A 44 -10.34 -2.13 12.68
CA THR A 44 -9.68 -2.97 13.69
C THR A 44 -9.36 -2.16 14.95
N SER A 45 -8.15 -1.61 15.03
CA SER A 45 -7.73 -0.78 16.16
C SER A 45 -6.44 -0.07 15.77
N VAL A 46 -6.06 0.92 16.58
CA VAL A 46 -4.80 1.62 16.38
C VAL A 46 -3.63 0.65 16.50
N GLU A 47 -3.66 -0.18 17.52
CA GLU A 47 -2.57 -1.13 17.76
C GLU A 47 -2.42 -2.11 16.63
N ASP A 48 -3.53 -2.65 16.15
CA ASP A 48 -3.53 -3.62 15.06
C ASP A 48 -2.97 -2.99 13.79
N ALA A 49 -3.41 -1.77 13.49
CA ALA A 49 -2.94 -1.05 12.30
C ALA A 49 -1.45 -0.76 12.38
N GLN A 50 -0.98 -0.34 13.56
CA GLN A 50 0.45 -0.07 13.76
C GLN A 50 1.29 -1.32 13.56
N ASN A 51 0.81 -2.45 14.09
CA ASN A 51 1.52 -3.72 13.92
C ASN A 51 1.60 -4.12 12.46
N GLU A 52 0.50 -3.97 11.75
CA GLU A 52 0.45 -4.34 10.34
C GLU A 52 1.38 -3.46 9.51
N LEU A 53 1.34 -2.15 9.73
CA LEU A 53 2.17 -1.22 8.98
C LEU A 53 3.64 -1.44 9.28
N SER A 54 3.99 -1.74 10.54
CA SER A 54 5.36 -2.06 10.90
C SER A 54 5.84 -3.31 10.20
N PHE A 55 5.00 -4.32 10.15
CA PHE A 55 5.31 -5.57 9.47
C PHE A 55 5.60 -5.33 7.99
N ILE A 56 4.74 -4.56 7.34
CA ILE A 56 4.92 -4.24 5.93
C ILE A 56 6.22 -3.48 5.71
N ALA A 57 6.47 -2.46 6.54
CA ALA A 57 7.66 -1.65 6.42
C ALA A 57 8.93 -2.49 6.57
N ASN A 58 8.93 -3.40 7.54
CA ASN A 58 10.08 -4.26 7.78
C ASN A 58 10.32 -5.22 6.62
N ASN A 59 9.25 -5.73 6.03
CA ASN A 59 9.38 -6.65 4.91
C ASN A 59 9.89 -5.97 3.66
N ILE A 60 9.47 -4.73 3.44
CA ILE A 60 9.95 -3.99 2.29
C ILE A 60 11.44 -3.70 2.42
N SER A 61 11.86 -3.21 3.58
CA SER A 61 13.25 -2.81 3.74
C SER A 61 14.20 -3.99 3.87
N GLY A 62 13.69 -5.12 4.27
CA GLY A 62 14.51 -6.29 4.51
C GLY A 62 14.93 -7.01 3.27
N ASP A 63 14.47 -6.60 2.18
CA ASP A 63 14.78 -7.38 1.07
C ASP A 63 15.78 -6.80 0.21
N GLU A 64 16.79 -6.76 0.50
CA GLU A 64 17.72 -6.33 -0.12
C GLU A 64 17.91 -6.83 -1.22
N ASP A 65 17.42 -7.21 -1.35
CA ASP A 65 17.49 -7.53 -2.36
C ASP A 65 16.57 -7.10 -3.12
N TYR A 66 15.89 -6.49 -2.80
CA TYR A 66 15.15 -6.03 -3.72
C TYR A 66 15.36 -4.79 -4.08
N SER A 67 16.23 -4.79 -3.72
CA SER A 67 16.36 -4.06 -4.06
C SER A 67 16.47 -3.21 -4.19
N PHE A 68 16.64 -2.74 -3.51
CA PHE A 68 16.71 -2.16 -3.48
C PHE A 68 17.38 -1.97 -3.57
N MET A 69 17.78 -2.23 -3.06
CA MET A 69 18.27 -2.43 -2.90
C MET A 69 18.74 -2.81 -3.31
N ARG A 70 19.03 -3.01 -3.15
CA ARG A 70 19.49 -3.61 -3.32
C ARG A 70 19.60 -3.93 -3.81
N PRO A 71 19.92 -3.93 -3.45
CA PRO A 71 20.10 -4.36 -3.64
C PRO A 71 20.32 -4.37 -3.89
#